data_54616246e15ecc7d8bacfdc464980039
#
_entry.id   54616246e15ecc7d8bacfdc464980039
#
_cell.length_a   1.000
_cell.length_b   1.000
_cell.length_c   1.000
_cell.angle_alpha   90.00
_cell.angle_beta   90.00
_cell.angle_gamma   90.00
#
_symmetry.space_group_name_H-M   'P 1'
#
loop_
_entity.id
_entity.type
_entity.pdbx_description
1 polymer ?
#
loop_
_entity_poly.entity_id
_entity_poly.type
_entity_poly.pdbx_seq_one_letter_code
_entity_poly.pdbx_strand_id
1 'polypeptide(L)'
;MRLFFYVFAILGLSYSIHLKGQDTITLLGGNVIVAKVTSVDSINVNYSIQKKKGLKDKFVASEMVFDIKYENGSVDTLYYKSEELDHYLTPDEMYLFILGEQDAKADYHPKMTAVLGVVVGAGLGYLLRDGFYVAGVPLVYTIGAGVSKIDIKNINQRSTTILSHPAYQEGYIKVARSKKAFNALAGSLIGTVIGVGIGKSLDQ
;
A
#
# COMPACT_ATOMS: atom_id res chain seq x y z
N MET A 1 -23.32 -46.50 -20.59
CA MET A 1 -22.86 -45.09 -20.66
C MET A 1 -23.31 -44.23 -19.51
N ARG A 2 -24.52 -44.36 -18.94
CA ARG A 2 -25.00 -43.56 -17.79
C ARG A 2 -24.25 -43.87 -16.47
N LEU A 3 -23.81 -45.10 -16.24
CA LEU A 3 -23.12 -45.48 -15.01
C LEU A 3 -21.71 -44.85 -14.89
N PHE A 4 -21.03 -44.65 -16.00
CA PHE A 4 -19.69 -44.00 -16.04
C PHE A 4 -19.75 -42.54 -15.68
N PHE A 5 -20.85 -41.84 -15.95
CA PHE A 5 -21.05 -40.43 -15.60
C PHE A 5 -21.21 -40.24 -14.08
N TYR A 6 -21.88 -41.15 -13.38
CA TYR A 6 -22.05 -41.07 -11.93
C TYR A 6 -20.77 -41.36 -11.16
N VAL A 7 -19.94 -42.25 -11.64
CA VAL A 7 -18.62 -42.57 -11.04
C VAL A 7 -17.68 -41.37 -11.17
N PHE A 8 -17.68 -40.67 -12.31
CA PHE A 8 -16.88 -39.45 -12.51
C PHE A 8 -17.38 -38.26 -11.68
N ALA A 9 -18.68 -38.12 -11.46
CA ALA A 9 -19.28 -37.08 -10.62
C ALA A 9 -18.95 -37.30 -9.12
N ILE A 10 -18.88 -38.56 -8.66
CA ILE A 10 -18.54 -38.88 -7.27
C ILE A 10 -17.03 -38.68 -7.02
N LEU A 11 -16.17 -39.00 -7.97
CA LEU A 11 -14.73 -38.73 -7.87
C LEU A 11 -14.37 -37.24 -7.92
N GLY A 12 -15.18 -36.42 -8.59
CA GLY A 12 -14.98 -34.96 -8.63
C GLY A 12 -15.33 -34.24 -7.32
N LEU A 13 -16.19 -34.81 -6.47
CA LEU A 13 -16.61 -34.24 -5.18
C LEU A 13 -15.63 -34.53 -4.03
N SER A 14 -14.64 -35.39 -4.22
CA SER A 14 -13.68 -35.78 -3.17
C SER A 14 -12.45 -34.89 -3.09
N TYR A 15 -12.25 -33.94 -3.99
CA TYR A 15 -11.24 -32.90 -3.84
C TYR A 15 -11.77 -31.80 -2.91
N SER A 16 -11.94 -32.11 -1.66
CA SER A 16 -11.97 -31.08 -0.60
C SER A 16 -10.60 -30.42 -0.60
N ILE A 17 -10.46 -29.30 -1.32
CA ILE A 17 -9.33 -28.40 -1.13
C ILE A 17 -9.39 -27.97 0.33
N HIS A 18 -8.57 -28.60 1.16
CA HIS A 18 -8.29 -28.08 2.49
C HIS A 18 -7.56 -26.75 2.26
N LEU A 19 -8.32 -25.67 2.10
CA LEU A 19 -7.78 -24.34 2.36
C LEU A 19 -7.35 -24.37 3.83
N LYS A 20 -6.07 -24.64 4.07
CA LYS A 20 -5.48 -24.38 5.37
C LYS A 20 -5.64 -22.87 5.57
N GLY A 21 -6.55 -22.49 6.45
CA GLY A 21 -6.62 -21.14 6.93
C GLY A 21 -5.22 -20.76 7.40
N GLN A 22 -4.82 -19.53 7.17
CA GLN A 22 -3.56 -19.00 7.67
C GLN A 22 -3.90 -17.83 8.58
N ASP A 23 -3.09 -17.65 9.59
CA ASP A 23 -3.21 -16.48 10.43
C ASP A 23 -2.87 -15.22 9.62
N THR A 24 -3.48 -14.12 10.01
CA THR A 24 -3.28 -12.83 9.35
C THR A 24 -2.80 -11.83 10.39
N ILE A 25 -1.62 -11.27 10.18
CA ILE A 25 -1.03 -10.23 11.03
C ILE A 25 -1.21 -8.90 10.31
N THR A 26 -1.97 -7.97 10.90
CA THR A 26 -2.16 -6.62 10.38
C THR A 26 -1.16 -5.69 11.06
N LEU A 27 -0.37 -4.98 10.26
CA LEU A 27 0.60 -4.01 10.77
C LEU A 27 0.01 -2.61 10.84
N LEU A 28 0.54 -1.76 11.73
CA LEU A 28 0.15 -0.35 11.88
C LEU A 28 0.31 0.47 10.58
N GLY A 29 1.20 0.06 9.69
CA GLY A 29 1.34 0.66 8.36
C GLY A 29 0.39 0.08 7.32
N GLY A 30 -0.70 -0.61 7.70
CA GLY A 30 -1.72 -1.15 6.81
C GLY A 30 -1.26 -2.33 5.94
N ASN A 31 -0.05 -2.85 6.15
CA ASN A 31 0.41 -4.05 5.49
C ASN A 31 -0.13 -5.29 6.20
N VAL A 32 -0.40 -6.33 5.43
CA VAL A 32 -0.93 -7.59 5.93
C VAL A 32 0.08 -8.71 5.65
N ILE A 33 0.39 -9.50 6.66
CA ILE A 33 1.25 -10.67 6.56
C ILE A 33 0.36 -11.90 6.76
N VAL A 34 0.26 -12.73 5.73
CA VAL A 34 -0.42 -14.02 5.79
C VAL A 34 0.63 -15.09 6.10
N ALA A 35 0.54 -15.69 7.29
CA ALA A 35 1.55 -16.60 7.82
C ALA A 35 0.95 -17.49 8.90
N LYS A 36 1.72 -18.45 9.42
CA LYS A 36 1.36 -19.19 10.63
C LYS A 36 2.08 -18.54 11.82
N VAL A 37 1.32 -17.98 12.75
CA VAL A 37 1.86 -17.43 14.00
C VAL A 37 2.32 -18.59 14.88
N THR A 38 3.56 -18.50 15.36
CA THR A 38 4.17 -19.54 16.20
C THR A 38 4.21 -19.16 17.67
N SER A 39 4.46 -17.90 17.96
CA SER A 39 4.37 -17.35 19.32
C SER A 39 4.19 -15.83 19.28
N VAL A 40 3.57 -15.31 20.32
CA VAL A 40 3.39 -13.87 20.56
C VAL A 40 3.96 -13.61 21.95
N ASP A 41 4.89 -12.67 22.02
CA ASP A 41 5.44 -12.18 23.30
C ASP A 41 5.38 -10.64 23.33
N SER A 42 5.84 -10.03 24.41
CA SER A 42 5.80 -8.57 24.60
C SER A 42 6.70 -7.80 23.63
N ILE A 43 7.66 -8.45 23.01
CA ILE A 43 8.66 -7.81 22.13
C ILE A 43 8.38 -8.17 20.68
N ASN A 44 8.07 -9.44 20.40
CA ASN A 44 7.97 -9.96 19.04
C ASN A 44 6.75 -10.84 18.82
N VAL A 45 6.21 -10.77 17.62
CA VAL A 45 5.31 -11.76 17.03
C VAL A 45 6.13 -12.63 16.09
N ASN A 46 6.32 -13.90 16.45
CA ASN A 46 7.06 -14.87 15.64
C ASN A 46 6.09 -15.61 14.72
N TYR A 47 6.48 -15.81 13.47
CA TYR A 47 5.64 -16.45 12.46
C TYR A 47 6.45 -17.17 11.39
N SER A 48 5.85 -18.17 10.75
CA SER A 48 6.45 -18.94 9.66
C SER A 48 5.71 -18.71 8.36
N ILE A 49 6.46 -18.42 7.29
CA ILE A 49 5.93 -18.25 5.94
C ILE A 49 6.32 -19.46 5.09
N GLN A 50 5.34 -20.04 4.39
CA GLN A 50 5.60 -21.08 3.40
C GLN A 50 6.26 -20.44 2.17
N LYS A 51 7.45 -20.87 1.83
CA LYS A 51 8.16 -20.50 0.59
C LYS A 51 8.38 -21.75 -0.28
N LYS A 52 8.76 -21.53 -1.56
CA LYS A 52 9.08 -22.64 -2.49
C LYS A 52 10.14 -23.62 -1.96
N LYS A 53 11.03 -23.16 -1.07
CA LYS A 53 12.13 -23.96 -0.48
C LYS A 53 11.82 -24.47 0.95
N GLY A 54 10.59 -24.36 1.42
CA GLY A 54 10.16 -24.78 2.76
C GLY A 54 9.67 -23.64 3.66
N LEU A 55 9.43 -23.93 4.92
CA LEU A 55 9.05 -22.96 5.94
C LEU A 55 10.24 -22.05 6.26
N LYS A 56 9.96 -20.76 6.38
CA LYS A 56 10.93 -19.76 6.83
C LYS A 56 10.36 -19.01 8.01
N ASP A 57 11.04 -19.10 9.15
CA ASP A 57 10.70 -18.37 10.35
C ASP A 57 11.12 -16.91 10.24
N LYS A 58 10.28 -16.03 10.75
CA LYS A 58 10.44 -14.58 10.82
C LYS A 58 9.81 -14.04 12.09
N PHE A 59 10.12 -12.81 12.38
CA PHE A 59 9.47 -12.05 13.44
C PHE A 59 9.15 -10.62 12.99
N VAL A 60 8.25 -9.98 13.71
CA VAL A 60 7.95 -8.56 13.66
C VAL A 60 7.79 -8.05 15.09
N ALA A 61 8.22 -6.82 15.36
CA ALA A 61 8.07 -6.22 16.67
C ALA A 61 6.57 -6.08 17.02
N SER A 62 6.19 -6.49 18.24
CA SER A 62 4.79 -6.48 18.69
C SER A 62 4.19 -5.08 18.66
N GLU A 63 4.98 -4.04 18.91
CA GLU A 63 4.59 -2.64 18.80
C GLU A 63 4.22 -2.17 17.39
N MET A 64 4.63 -2.89 16.34
CA MET A 64 4.27 -2.60 14.95
C MET A 64 3.01 -3.35 14.49
N VAL A 65 2.46 -4.23 15.33
CA VAL A 65 1.30 -5.06 15.01
C VAL A 65 0.04 -4.40 15.55
N PHE A 66 -0.96 -4.26 14.69
CA PHE A 66 -2.30 -3.82 15.10
C PHE A 66 -3.08 -4.98 15.69
N ASP A 67 -3.30 -6.03 14.89
CA ASP A 67 -4.02 -7.23 15.30
C ASP A 67 -3.45 -8.50 14.65
N ILE A 68 -3.84 -9.62 15.24
CA ILE A 68 -3.61 -10.95 14.70
C ILE A 68 -4.97 -11.64 14.61
N LYS A 69 -5.36 -12.00 13.40
CA LYS A 69 -6.55 -12.81 13.15
C LYS A 69 -6.09 -14.25 12.90
N TYR A 70 -6.44 -15.13 13.82
CA TYR A 70 -6.08 -16.55 13.75
C TYR A 70 -7.00 -17.33 12.80
N GLU A 71 -6.50 -18.48 12.32
CA GLU A 71 -7.23 -19.42 11.46
C GLU A 71 -8.60 -19.84 12.05
N ASN A 72 -8.69 -19.96 13.37
CA ASN A 72 -9.92 -20.31 14.08
C ASN A 72 -10.94 -19.16 14.15
N GLY A 73 -10.62 -17.99 13.59
CA GLY A 73 -11.47 -16.80 13.59
C GLY A 73 -11.35 -15.91 14.84
N SER A 74 -10.54 -16.30 15.85
CA SER A 74 -10.25 -15.40 16.97
C SER A 74 -9.37 -14.24 16.52
N VAL A 75 -9.54 -13.09 17.15
CA VAL A 75 -8.75 -11.87 16.89
C VAL A 75 -8.12 -11.41 18.18
N ASP A 76 -6.82 -11.18 18.12
CA ASP A 76 -6.04 -10.61 19.23
C ASP A 76 -5.51 -9.24 18.82
N THR A 77 -5.97 -8.18 19.47
CA THR A 77 -5.56 -6.80 19.18
C THR A 77 -4.42 -6.42 20.10
N LEU A 78 -3.23 -6.24 19.53
CA LEU A 78 -2.02 -5.89 20.27
C LEU A 78 -1.88 -4.38 20.44
N TYR A 79 -2.50 -3.61 19.54
CA TYR A 79 -2.44 -2.15 19.59
C TYR A 79 -3.25 -1.59 20.76
N TYR A 80 -2.66 -0.64 21.46
CA TYR A 80 -3.32 0.18 22.47
C TYR A 80 -2.84 1.63 22.38
N LYS A 81 -3.70 2.57 22.82
CA LYS A 81 -3.34 3.98 22.88
C LYS A 81 -2.26 4.19 23.95
N SER A 82 -1.14 4.79 23.59
CA SER A 82 -0.01 5.05 24.49
C SER A 82 0.78 6.26 24.02
N GLU A 83 0.98 7.22 24.92
CA GLU A 83 1.82 8.38 24.64
C GLU A 83 3.31 8.00 24.51
N GLU A 84 3.74 6.99 25.25
CA GLU A 84 5.15 6.51 25.23
C GLU A 84 5.52 5.90 23.87
N LEU A 85 4.55 5.30 23.17
CA LEU A 85 4.73 4.68 21.87
C LEU A 85 4.27 5.58 20.70
N ASP A 86 3.93 6.84 20.97
CA ASP A 86 3.36 7.78 19.98
C ASP A 86 2.07 7.24 19.32
N HIS A 87 1.30 6.44 20.07
CA HIS A 87 0.02 5.89 19.66
C HIS A 87 -1.12 6.80 20.13
N TYR A 88 -1.48 7.79 19.31
CA TYR A 88 -2.48 8.82 19.68
C TYR A 88 -3.91 8.43 19.34
N LEU A 89 -4.13 7.46 18.44
CA LEU A 89 -5.45 6.95 18.07
C LEU A 89 -5.94 5.90 19.08
N THR A 90 -7.25 5.81 19.27
CA THR A 90 -7.85 4.65 19.91
C THR A 90 -7.77 3.41 19.00
N PRO A 91 -7.95 2.18 19.52
CA PRO A 91 -7.94 0.97 18.66
C PRO A 91 -8.96 1.04 17.51
N ASP A 92 -10.16 1.57 17.75
CA ASP A 92 -11.20 1.72 16.73
C ASP A 92 -10.80 2.75 15.65
N GLU A 93 -10.23 3.87 16.06
CA GLU A 93 -9.71 4.89 15.14
C GLU A 93 -8.53 4.34 14.35
N MET A 94 -7.63 3.60 15.00
CA MET A 94 -6.49 2.98 14.31
C MET A 94 -6.93 1.94 13.29
N TYR A 95 -7.97 1.16 13.59
CA TYR A 95 -8.58 0.26 12.61
C TYR A 95 -9.08 1.02 11.36
N LEU A 96 -9.79 2.14 11.56
CA LEU A 96 -10.27 2.97 10.46
C LEU A 96 -9.13 3.61 9.67
N PHE A 97 -8.08 4.06 10.36
CA PHE A 97 -6.87 4.58 9.72
C PHE A 97 -6.20 3.53 8.82
N ILE A 98 -5.98 2.31 9.33
CA ILE A 98 -5.44 1.18 8.57
C ILE A 98 -6.32 0.85 7.37
N LEU A 99 -7.64 0.85 7.55
CA LEU A 99 -8.60 0.61 6.47
C LEU A 99 -8.45 1.66 5.36
N GLY A 100 -8.32 2.93 5.71
CA GLY A 100 -8.05 4.02 4.77
C GLY A 100 -6.73 3.83 4.02
N GLU A 101 -5.65 3.43 4.71
CA GLU A 101 -4.38 3.12 4.07
C GLU A 101 -4.50 1.96 3.07
N GLN A 102 -5.21 0.89 3.42
CA GLN A 102 -5.41 -0.28 2.57
C GLN A 102 -6.22 0.08 1.32
N ASP A 103 -7.32 0.82 1.48
CA ASP A 103 -8.15 1.27 0.38
C ASP A 103 -7.34 2.19 -0.57
N ALA A 104 -6.54 3.12 -0.05
CA ALA A 104 -5.67 3.95 -0.88
C ALA A 104 -4.57 3.14 -1.57
N LYS A 105 -4.03 2.09 -0.94
CA LYS A 105 -3.07 1.18 -1.57
C LYS A 105 -3.67 0.43 -2.76
N ALA A 106 -4.91 -0.01 -2.61
CA ALA A 106 -5.61 -0.76 -3.66
C ALA A 106 -6.06 0.15 -4.82
N ASP A 107 -6.67 1.29 -4.50
CA ASP A 107 -7.52 2.00 -5.45
C ASP A 107 -6.96 3.34 -5.95
N TYR A 108 -6.02 3.94 -5.20
CA TYR A 108 -5.49 5.24 -5.60
C TYR A 108 -4.34 5.10 -6.59
N HIS A 109 -4.59 5.47 -7.85
CA HIS A 109 -3.63 5.42 -8.96
C HIS A 109 -3.48 6.78 -9.64
N PRO A 110 -2.54 7.65 -9.21
CA PRO A 110 -2.37 9.01 -9.74
C PRO A 110 -1.60 9.03 -11.08
N LYS A 111 -2.07 8.29 -12.09
CA LYS A 111 -1.41 8.19 -13.41
C LYS A 111 -1.24 9.54 -14.10
N MET A 112 -2.26 10.40 -14.02
CA MET A 112 -2.20 11.74 -14.63
C MET A 112 -1.11 12.62 -14.01
N THR A 113 -0.79 12.46 -12.73
CA THR A 113 0.31 13.18 -12.08
C THR A 113 1.66 12.82 -12.69
N ALA A 114 1.88 11.54 -13.03
CA ALA A 114 3.11 11.13 -13.72
C ALA A 114 3.17 11.70 -15.14
N VAL A 115 2.06 11.63 -15.90
CA VAL A 115 2.00 12.16 -17.28
C VAL A 115 2.27 13.67 -17.30
N LEU A 116 1.61 14.42 -16.42
CA LEU A 116 1.86 15.87 -16.30
C LEU A 116 3.29 16.16 -15.86
N GLY A 117 3.85 15.31 -14.98
CA GLY A 117 5.26 15.38 -14.59
C GLY A 117 6.20 15.25 -15.79
N VAL A 118 5.94 14.31 -16.70
CA VAL A 118 6.73 14.16 -17.93
C VAL A 118 6.64 15.43 -18.78
N VAL A 119 5.44 15.98 -18.99
CA VAL A 119 5.26 17.19 -19.82
C VAL A 119 5.97 18.40 -19.21
N VAL A 120 5.75 18.65 -17.91
CA VAL A 120 6.38 19.77 -17.20
C VAL A 120 7.89 19.59 -17.14
N GLY A 121 8.36 18.38 -16.81
CA GLY A 121 9.77 18.05 -16.77
C GLY A 121 10.46 18.25 -18.13
N ALA A 122 9.84 17.79 -19.22
CA ALA A 122 10.40 17.94 -20.57
C ALA A 122 10.45 19.40 -21.01
N GLY A 123 9.38 20.17 -20.78
CA GLY A 123 9.35 21.59 -21.13
C GLY A 123 10.40 22.41 -20.37
N LEU A 124 10.45 22.27 -19.05
CA LEU A 124 11.41 22.99 -18.21
C LEU A 124 12.84 22.46 -18.39
N GLY A 125 13.00 21.14 -18.59
CA GLY A 125 14.30 20.53 -18.88
C GLY A 125 14.91 21.06 -20.19
N TYR A 126 14.07 21.24 -21.22
CA TYR A 126 14.50 21.87 -22.47
C TYR A 126 14.89 23.32 -22.28
N LEU A 127 14.08 24.12 -21.56
CA LEU A 127 14.32 25.55 -21.36
C LEU A 127 15.53 25.84 -20.46
N LEU A 128 15.78 25.01 -19.47
CA LEU A 128 16.81 25.21 -18.43
C LEU A 128 18.04 24.31 -18.64
N ARG A 129 18.19 23.72 -19.84
CA ARG A 129 19.18 22.67 -20.16
C ARG A 129 20.64 23.03 -19.83
N ASP A 130 20.99 24.30 -19.88
CA ASP A 130 22.34 24.77 -19.62
C ASP A 130 22.59 25.27 -18.21
N GLY A 131 21.53 25.25 -17.38
CA GLY A 131 21.57 25.72 -16.00
C GLY A 131 21.61 24.61 -14.97
N PHE A 132 22.31 24.84 -13.90
CA PHE A 132 22.30 24.00 -12.71
C PHE A 132 20.88 23.83 -12.15
N TYR A 133 19.99 24.81 -12.36
CA TYR A 133 18.60 24.82 -11.88
C TYR A 133 17.71 23.69 -12.42
N VAL A 134 18.10 23.08 -13.54
CA VAL A 134 17.36 21.96 -14.14
C VAL A 134 17.17 20.80 -13.16
N ALA A 135 18.14 20.58 -12.27
CA ALA A 135 18.06 19.54 -11.23
C ALA A 135 16.95 19.79 -10.19
N GLY A 136 16.52 21.05 -10.03
CA GLY A 136 15.44 21.42 -9.12
C GLY A 136 14.04 21.18 -9.68
N VAL A 137 13.87 21.04 -10.99
CA VAL A 137 12.57 20.89 -11.66
C VAL A 137 11.75 19.71 -11.09
N PRO A 138 12.30 18.49 -10.97
CA PRO A 138 11.56 17.36 -10.40
C PRO A 138 11.12 17.59 -8.96
N LEU A 139 11.94 18.23 -8.15
CA LEU A 139 11.64 18.51 -6.74
C LEU A 139 10.48 19.50 -6.60
N VAL A 140 10.52 20.61 -7.32
CA VAL A 140 9.47 21.64 -7.28
C VAL A 140 8.13 21.06 -7.73
N TYR A 141 8.11 20.31 -8.81
CA TYR A 141 6.90 19.67 -9.28
C TYR A 141 6.36 18.64 -8.26
N THR A 142 7.24 17.85 -7.65
CA THR A 142 6.86 16.85 -6.63
C THR A 142 6.24 17.51 -5.41
N ILE A 143 6.80 18.60 -4.92
CA ILE A 143 6.25 19.36 -3.79
C ILE A 143 4.86 19.89 -4.16
N GLY A 144 4.71 20.56 -5.29
CA GLY A 144 3.42 21.09 -5.77
C GLY A 144 2.35 20.00 -5.92
N ALA A 145 2.72 18.86 -6.48
CA ALA A 145 1.81 17.70 -6.60
C ALA A 145 1.44 17.12 -5.23
N GLY A 146 2.39 17.03 -4.29
CA GLY A 146 2.18 16.45 -2.96
C GLY A 146 1.24 17.26 -2.08
N VAL A 147 1.24 18.59 -2.19
CA VAL A 147 0.36 19.46 -1.39
C VAL A 147 -1.04 19.64 -2.01
N SER A 148 -1.22 19.25 -3.27
CA SER A 148 -2.52 19.40 -3.94
C SER A 148 -3.56 18.43 -3.37
N LYS A 149 -4.85 18.87 -3.40
CA LYS A 149 -5.98 18.13 -2.84
C LYS A 149 -6.05 16.69 -3.36
N ILE A 150 -6.44 15.80 -2.47
CA ILE A 150 -6.70 14.39 -2.76
C ILE A 150 -8.19 14.15 -2.59
N ASP A 151 -8.84 13.64 -3.63
CA ASP A 151 -10.24 13.25 -3.58
C ASP A 151 -10.34 11.77 -3.22
N ILE A 152 -11.07 11.48 -2.16
CA ILE A 152 -11.33 10.11 -1.69
C ILE A 152 -12.45 9.53 -2.55
N LYS A 153 -12.15 8.49 -3.31
CA LYS A 153 -13.13 7.78 -4.13
C LYS A 153 -13.71 6.60 -3.36
N ASN A 154 -15.02 6.47 -3.36
CA ASN A 154 -15.70 5.34 -2.74
C ASN A 154 -15.78 4.14 -3.71
N ILE A 155 -14.64 3.52 -4.00
CA ILE A 155 -14.58 2.36 -4.91
C ILE A 155 -15.06 1.10 -4.19
N ASN A 156 -14.74 0.96 -2.89
CA ASN A 156 -15.06 -0.23 -2.10
C ASN A 156 -16.45 -0.17 -1.44
N GLN A 157 -17.32 0.73 -1.89
CA GLN A 157 -18.71 0.88 -1.39
C GLN A 157 -18.80 0.98 0.14
N ARG A 158 -17.83 1.68 0.76
CA ARG A 158 -17.84 1.95 2.20
C ARG A 158 -19.03 2.83 2.56
N SER A 159 -19.55 2.67 3.77
CA SER A 159 -20.58 3.57 4.28
C SER A 159 -20.06 5.01 4.35
N THR A 160 -20.98 5.98 4.19
CA THR A 160 -20.65 7.41 4.31
C THR A 160 -20.03 7.75 5.66
N THR A 161 -20.47 7.06 6.72
CA THR A 161 -19.93 7.21 8.07
C THR A 161 -18.43 6.88 8.14
N ILE A 162 -18.01 5.80 7.50
CA ILE A 162 -16.58 5.41 7.43
C ILE A 162 -15.80 6.43 6.60
N LEU A 163 -16.31 6.79 5.41
CA LEU A 163 -15.63 7.73 4.52
C LEU A 163 -15.45 9.13 5.12
N SER A 164 -16.41 9.58 5.96
CA SER A 164 -16.33 10.87 6.62
C SER A 164 -15.52 10.85 7.91
N HIS A 165 -15.13 9.67 8.42
CA HIS A 165 -14.40 9.57 9.68
C HIS A 165 -12.97 10.12 9.52
N PRO A 166 -12.52 11.04 10.41
CA PRO A 166 -11.20 11.67 10.29
C PRO A 166 -10.04 10.68 10.20
N ALA A 167 -10.03 9.65 11.03
CA ALA A 167 -8.95 8.66 11.04
C ALA A 167 -8.87 7.88 9.70
N TYR A 168 -10.01 7.51 9.11
CA TYR A 168 -10.04 6.87 7.79
C TYR A 168 -9.47 7.80 6.70
N GLN A 169 -9.92 9.06 6.71
CA GLN A 169 -9.44 10.06 5.74
C GLN A 169 -7.94 10.30 5.87
N GLU A 170 -7.43 10.38 7.10
CA GLU A 170 -6.01 10.57 7.37
C GLU A 170 -5.18 9.41 6.83
N GLY A 171 -5.57 8.16 7.11
CA GLY A 171 -4.91 6.97 6.58
C GLY A 171 -4.92 6.92 5.05
N TYR A 172 -6.07 7.21 4.44
CA TYR A 172 -6.20 7.25 2.97
C TYR A 172 -5.32 8.33 2.35
N ILE A 173 -5.38 9.56 2.88
CA ILE A 173 -4.63 10.72 2.36
C ILE A 173 -3.12 10.48 2.51
N LYS A 174 -2.65 9.91 3.60
CA LYS A 174 -1.24 9.59 3.84
C LYS A 174 -0.66 8.75 2.69
N VAL A 175 -1.32 7.65 2.37
CA VAL A 175 -0.86 6.74 1.29
C VAL A 175 -1.06 7.36 -0.09
N ALA A 176 -2.20 8.00 -0.32
CA ALA A 176 -2.50 8.64 -1.60
C ALA A 176 -1.51 9.76 -1.91
N ARG A 177 -1.13 10.57 -0.91
CA ARG A 177 -0.11 11.64 -1.03
C ARG A 177 1.26 11.07 -1.38
N SER A 178 1.68 10.02 -0.69
CA SER A 178 2.94 9.33 -0.97
C SER A 178 2.99 8.79 -2.41
N LYS A 179 1.92 8.10 -2.85
CA LYS A 179 1.81 7.61 -4.24
C LYS A 179 1.84 8.75 -5.26
N LYS A 180 1.14 9.85 -4.96
CA LYS A 180 1.08 11.03 -5.84
C LYS A 180 2.46 11.70 -5.97
N ALA A 181 3.16 11.89 -4.85
CA ALA A 181 4.50 12.46 -4.83
C ALA A 181 5.50 11.56 -5.58
N PHE A 182 5.45 10.25 -5.37
CA PHE A 182 6.33 9.32 -6.08
C PHE A 182 6.09 9.33 -7.60
N ASN A 183 4.82 9.34 -8.04
CA ASN A 183 4.49 9.42 -9.47
C ASN A 183 4.88 10.78 -10.07
N ALA A 184 4.73 11.87 -9.31
CA ALA A 184 5.18 13.20 -9.72
C ALA A 184 6.71 13.23 -9.94
N LEU A 185 7.47 12.72 -8.96
CA LEU A 185 8.92 12.64 -9.01
C LEU A 185 9.39 11.80 -10.21
N ALA A 186 8.88 10.60 -10.35
CA ALA A 186 9.25 9.70 -11.45
C ALA A 186 8.92 10.31 -12.82
N GLY A 187 7.71 10.86 -12.99
CA GLY A 187 7.31 11.49 -14.25
C GLY A 187 8.19 12.72 -14.60
N SER A 188 8.39 13.60 -13.63
CA SER A 188 9.19 14.83 -13.87
C SER A 188 10.67 14.55 -14.08
N LEU A 189 11.25 13.55 -13.42
CA LEU A 189 12.63 13.10 -13.69
C LEU A 189 12.78 12.61 -15.13
N ILE A 190 11.90 11.72 -15.57
CA ILE A 190 11.89 11.20 -16.95
C ILE A 190 11.75 12.36 -17.94
N GLY A 191 10.77 13.24 -17.71
CA GLY A 191 10.55 14.40 -18.56
C GLY A 191 11.78 15.32 -18.64
N THR A 192 12.37 15.65 -17.49
CA THR A 192 13.56 16.52 -17.43
C THR A 192 14.73 15.95 -18.24
N VAL A 193 15.01 14.65 -18.11
CA VAL A 193 16.06 13.97 -18.88
C VAL A 193 15.79 14.07 -20.38
N ILE A 194 14.55 13.82 -20.80
CA ILE A 194 14.13 13.92 -22.21
C ILE A 194 14.30 15.37 -22.71
N GLY A 195 13.81 16.35 -21.94
CA GLY A 195 13.88 17.77 -22.32
C GLY A 195 15.31 18.27 -22.48
N VAL A 196 16.21 17.96 -21.55
CA VAL A 196 17.63 18.28 -21.62
C VAL A 196 18.28 17.60 -22.82
N GLY A 197 17.97 16.31 -23.03
CA GLY A 197 18.53 15.56 -24.17
C GLY A 197 18.15 16.17 -25.53
N ILE A 198 16.87 16.51 -25.73
CA ILE A 198 16.37 17.18 -26.94
C ILE A 198 17.03 18.56 -27.09
N GLY A 199 17.06 19.35 -26.00
CA GLY A 199 17.66 20.68 -26.04
C GLY A 199 19.12 20.67 -26.51
N LYS A 200 19.93 19.79 -25.92
CA LYS A 200 21.35 19.66 -26.29
C LYS A 200 21.58 19.10 -27.69
N SER A 201 20.68 18.25 -28.18
CA SER A 201 20.81 17.71 -29.55
C SER A 201 20.52 18.74 -30.67
N LEU A 202 19.75 19.79 -30.34
CA LEU A 202 19.42 20.86 -31.28
C LEU A 202 20.48 22.00 -31.31
N ASP A 203 21.38 22.02 -30.33
CA ASP A 203 22.47 22.98 -30.22
C ASP A 203 23.75 22.51 -30.98
N GLN A 204 23.74 21.28 -31.53
CA GLN A 204 24.81 20.71 -32.37
C GLN A 204 24.54 20.97 -33.85
#